data_49e423c32519950f1237d3bbd3305844
#
_entry.id   49e423c32519950f1237d3bbd3305844
#
_cell.length_a   1.000
_cell.length_b   1.000
_cell.length_c   1.000
_cell.angle_alpha   90.00
_cell.angle_beta   90.00
_cell.angle_gamma   90.00
#
_symmetry.space_group_name_H-M   'P 1'
#
loop_
_entity.id
_entity.type
_entity.pdbx_description
1 polymer ?
#
loop_
_entity_poly.entity_id
_entity_poly.type
_entity_poly.pdbx_seq_one_letter_code
_entity_poly.pdbx_strand_id
1 'polypeptide(L)'
;KNNLDLKVFGLEEQVAKEMRTSEMLGMLPELNVSDNLTGRSNTPASSSRQVHGTGPGTYTYSQSQDRNVNYLNVDLALSVLDFGLAFFNTQQSQDRMLLRQQRTRRAEQNLVLDTVRVYFQVAAAQRAINVAGKLLEECRNRYELIEQMGDSGQITPFRAFDEVKQFVEMEKRLTNYIRSYENSCVELRSLLGFYPNAVIRVDDSVLDTVPEFDFPEMELMEQIALMKRPELYEVDMQKHINVLECRKTLVMMFPNVRMFVDFTNSNNSFLYHSTWWELGIRAAYNLLKLPQHIARYQAYSAQVDAEEARTYAQAIAVMAQVRIAHANLVATRERLNIDTRVNAAYRKNLEKAE
;
A
#
# COMPACT_ATOMS: atom_id res chain seq x y z
N LYS A 1 13.87 4.68 11.35
CA LYS A 1 12.84 5.04 12.34
C LYS A 1 12.23 6.43 12.09
N ASN A 2 12.94 7.35 11.46
CA ASN A 2 12.50 8.74 11.24
C ASN A 2 11.84 8.96 9.88
N ASN A 3 11.86 7.97 8.97
CA ASN A 3 11.24 8.09 7.66
C ASN A 3 9.71 8.13 7.82
N LEU A 4 9.08 9.17 7.27
CA LEU A 4 7.64 9.42 7.39
C LEU A 4 6.81 8.44 6.55
N ASP A 5 7.30 8.01 5.40
CA ASP A 5 6.60 7.06 4.54
C ASP A 5 6.49 5.70 5.24
N LEU A 6 7.57 5.24 5.88
CA LEU A 6 7.54 4.01 6.67
C LEU A 6 6.57 4.09 7.86
N LYS A 7 6.47 5.28 8.48
CA LYS A 7 5.49 5.53 9.54
C LYS A 7 4.05 5.45 9.02
N VAL A 8 3.81 5.96 7.81
CA VAL A 8 2.49 5.83 7.14
C VAL A 8 2.13 4.37 6.92
N PHE A 9 3.03 3.56 6.36
CA PHE A 9 2.80 2.11 6.19
C PHE A 9 2.48 1.40 7.52
N GLY A 10 3.21 1.72 8.59
CA GLY A 10 2.93 1.17 9.93
C GLY A 10 1.56 1.57 10.48
N LEU A 11 1.11 2.82 10.25
CA LEU A 11 -0.22 3.26 10.63
C LEU A 11 -1.32 2.61 9.78
N GLU A 12 -1.09 2.41 8.48
CA GLU A 12 -2.02 1.67 7.60
C GLU A 12 -2.17 0.20 8.03
N GLU A 13 -1.10 -0.44 8.52
CA GLU A 13 -1.18 -1.78 9.10
C GLU A 13 -2.05 -1.78 10.36
N GLN A 14 -1.89 -0.78 11.23
CA GLN A 14 -2.73 -0.63 12.42
C GLN A 14 -4.20 -0.42 12.04
N VAL A 15 -4.50 0.44 11.06
CA VAL A 15 -5.87 0.62 10.54
C VAL A 15 -6.46 -0.72 10.05
N ALA A 16 -5.69 -1.51 9.30
CA ALA A 16 -6.15 -2.81 8.83
C ALA A 16 -6.44 -3.79 9.98
N LYS A 17 -5.66 -3.74 11.07
CA LYS A 17 -5.88 -4.53 12.27
C LYS A 17 -7.18 -4.14 13.00
N GLU A 18 -7.44 -2.84 13.14
CA GLU A 18 -8.69 -2.35 13.76
C GLU A 18 -9.90 -2.66 12.88
N MET A 19 -9.77 -2.56 11.55
CA MET A 19 -10.83 -2.97 10.62
C MET A 19 -11.17 -4.46 10.75
N ARG A 20 -10.16 -5.34 10.92
CA ARG A 20 -10.41 -6.75 11.20
C ARG A 20 -11.21 -6.95 12.49
N THR A 21 -10.88 -6.21 13.56
CA THR A 21 -11.61 -6.25 14.83
C THR A 21 -13.06 -5.79 14.65
N SER A 22 -13.27 -4.74 13.87
CA SER A 22 -14.62 -4.24 13.54
C SER A 22 -15.44 -5.30 12.79
N GLU A 23 -14.87 -5.96 11.78
CA GLU A 23 -15.57 -7.02 11.04
C GLU A 23 -15.88 -8.24 11.92
N MET A 24 -14.97 -8.58 12.85
CA MET A 24 -15.21 -9.65 13.82
C MET A 24 -16.38 -9.34 14.76
N LEU A 25 -16.49 -8.10 15.22
CA LEU A 25 -17.62 -7.64 16.04
C LEU A 25 -18.94 -7.63 15.24
N GLY A 26 -18.89 -7.52 13.92
CA GLY A 26 -20.06 -7.66 13.03
C GLY A 26 -20.72 -9.05 13.05
N MET A 27 -20.10 -10.07 13.69
CA MET A 27 -20.72 -11.38 13.91
C MET A 27 -21.68 -11.38 15.12
N LEU A 28 -21.66 -10.33 15.94
CA LEU A 28 -22.56 -10.24 17.08
C LEU A 28 -24.00 -10.05 16.63
N PRO A 29 -24.99 -10.57 17.41
CA PRO A 29 -26.38 -10.29 17.14
C PRO A 29 -26.67 -8.78 17.26
N GLU A 30 -27.60 -8.29 16.46
CA GLU A 30 -28.06 -6.90 16.50
C GLU A 30 -28.97 -6.68 17.70
N LEU A 31 -28.66 -5.71 18.53
CA LEU A 31 -29.53 -5.23 19.60
C LEU A 31 -29.99 -3.82 19.26
N ASN A 32 -31.24 -3.71 18.87
CA ASN A 32 -31.87 -2.42 18.54
C ASN A 32 -32.83 -2.00 19.64
N VAL A 33 -32.70 -0.76 20.10
CA VAL A 33 -33.64 -0.12 20.99
C VAL A 33 -34.27 1.03 20.26
N SER A 34 -35.60 0.99 20.10
CA SER A 34 -36.35 2.04 19.42
C SER A 34 -37.52 2.50 20.29
N ASP A 35 -37.69 3.80 20.40
CA ASP A 35 -38.85 4.45 21.03
C ASP A 35 -39.59 5.28 20.01
N ASN A 36 -40.84 4.91 19.74
CA ASN A 36 -41.62 5.47 18.65
C ASN A 36 -42.90 6.15 19.19
N LEU A 37 -42.83 7.46 19.33
CA LEU A 37 -43.96 8.28 19.74
C LEU A 37 -44.74 8.77 18.52
N THR A 38 -45.99 8.33 18.39
CA THR A 38 -46.87 8.74 17.30
C THR A 38 -48.09 9.49 17.83
N GLY A 39 -48.36 10.66 17.27
CA GLY A 39 -49.53 11.47 17.54
C GLY A 39 -50.39 11.67 16.29
N ARG A 40 -51.69 11.46 16.39
CA ARG A 40 -52.64 11.68 15.27
C ARG A 40 -53.50 12.86 15.54
N SER A 41 -53.82 13.66 14.49
CA SER A 41 -54.71 14.81 14.58
C SER A 41 -56.17 14.42 14.81
N ASN A 42 -56.54 13.18 14.45
CA ASN A 42 -57.89 12.63 14.56
C ASN A 42 -57.92 11.36 15.45
N THR A 43 -59.12 10.98 15.91
CA THR A 43 -59.31 9.72 16.63
C THR A 43 -59.15 8.55 15.66
N PRO A 44 -58.25 7.56 15.97
CA PRO A 44 -58.07 6.37 15.13
C PRO A 44 -59.23 5.38 15.37
N ALA A 45 -60.26 5.53 14.55
CA ALA A 45 -61.44 4.65 14.58
C ALA A 45 -61.61 3.92 13.25
N SER A 46 -61.99 2.67 13.29
CA SER A 46 -62.29 1.83 12.13
C SER A 46 -63.66 1.15 12.26
N SER A 47 -64.30 0.89 11.13
CA SER A 47 -65.54 0.09 11.09
C SER A 47 -65.27 -1.20 10.32
N SER A 48 -65.94 -2.28 10.70
CA SER A 48 -65.90 -3.56 9.99
C SER A 48 -67.32 -3.88 9.42
N ARG A 49 -67.35 -4.42 8.21
CA ARG A 49 -68.56 -4.90 7.59
C ARG A 49 -68.61 -6.43 7.68
N GLN A 50 -69.76 -6.96 8.10
CA GLN A 50 -69.98 -8.42 8.02
C GLN A 50 -70.06 -8.84 6.56
N VAL A 51 -69.29 -9.83 6.13
CA VAL A 51 -69.22 -10.30 4.75
C VAL A 51 -70.47 -11.10 4.36
N HIS A 52 -71.17 -11.68 5.33
CA HIS A 52 -72.36 -12.56 5.13
C HIS A 52 -73.64 -12.02 5.84
N GLY A 53 -73.84 -10.69 5.84
CA GLY A 53 -75.09 -10.09 6.43
C GLY A 53 -76.03 -9.60 5.36
N THR A 54 -77.29 -10.03 5.42
CA THR A 54 -78.41 -9.61 4.48
C THR A 54 -79.16 -8.36 4.91
N GLY A 55 -78.50 -7.33 5.38
CA GLY A 55 -79.15 -6.07 5.75
C GLY A 55 -78.30 -4.82 5.53
N PRO A 56 -78.95 -3.63 5.35
CA PRO A 56 -78.23 -2.37 5.36
C PRO A 56 -77.63 -2.17 6.76
N GLY A 57 -76.38 -2.53 6.96
CA GLY A 57 -75.67 -2.44 8.26
C GLY A 57 -75.44 -0.99 8.62
N THR A 58 -75.83 -0.58 9.80
CA THR A 58 -75.37 0.64 10.43
C THR A 58 -73.92 0.44 10.78
N TYR A 59 -73.03 1.20 10.13
CA TYR A 59 -71.59 1.14 10.45
C TYR A 59 -71.34 1.79 11.81
N THR A 60 -70.99 1.00 12.81
CA THR A 60 -70.51 1.52 14.09
C THR A 60 -69.00 1.59 14.03
N TYR A 61 -68.43 2.70 14.41
CA TYR A 61 -67.01 2.90 14.50
C TYR A 61 -66.51 2.44 15.88
N SER A 62 -65.49 1.62 15.87
CA SER A 62 -64.78 1.20 17.08
C SER A 62 -63.37 1.78 17.11
N GLN A 63 -62.93 2.19 18.29
CA GLN A 63 -61.57 2.67 18.53
C GLN A 63 -60.78 1.56 19.26
N SER A 64 -59.60 1.26 18.75
CA SER A 64 -58.69 0.25 19.30
C SER A 64 -57.27 0.78 19.62
N GLN A 65 -57.09 2.10 19.42
CA GLN A 65 -55.84 2.75 19.62
C GLN A 65 -56.04 4.18 20.16
N ASP A 66 -55.16 4.63 21.06
CA ASP A 66 -55.09 6.02 21.49
C ASP A 66 -54.61 6.96 20.40
N ARG A 67 -54.94 8.26 20.52
CA ARG A 67 -54.43 9.28 19.58
C ARG A 67 -52.91 9.46 19.65
N ASN A 68 -52.36 9.35 20.86
CA ASN A 68 -50.95 9.44 21.15
C ASN A 68 -50.48 8.09 21.68
N VAL A 69 -49.67 7.40 20.92
CA VAL A 69 -49.15 6.08 21.28
C VAL A 69 -47.64 6.12 21.27
N ASN A 70 -47.06 5.57 22.35
CA ASN A 70 -45.64 5.33 22.44
C ASN A 70 -45.40 3.83 22.40
N TYR A 71 -44.44 3.40 21.56
CA TYR A 71 -43.94 2.03 21.48
C TYR A 71 -42.45 2.03 21.78
N LEU A 72 -42.05 1.50 22.92
CA LEU A 72 -40.70 1.15 23.22
C LEU A 72 -40.44 -0.30 22.80
N ASN A 73 -39.59 -0.51 21.83
CA ASN A 73 -39.19 -1.83 21.34
C ASN A 73 -37.72 -2.08 21.61
N VAL A 74 -37.40 -3.26 22.13
CA VAL A 74 -36.05 -3.79 22.25
C VAL A 74 -36.01 -5.08 21.43
N ASP A 75 -35.32 -5.04 20.28
CA ASP A 75 -35.20 -6.13 19.32
C ASP A 75 -33.78 -6.72 19.39
N LEU A 76 -33.66 -7.99 19.77
CA LEU A 76 -32.44 -8.77 19.66
C LEU A 76 -32.60 -9.72 18.48
N ALA A 77 -31.80 -9.52 17.44
CA ALA A 77 -31.90 -10.31 16.19
C ALA A 77 -30.58 -10.93 15.78
N LEU A 78 -30.65 -12.15 15.30
CA LEU A 78 -29.55 -12.87 14.65
C LEU A 78 -29.94 -13.27 13.24
N SER A 79 -29.25 -12.71 12.26
CA SER A 79 -29.37 -13.10 10.84
C SER A 79 -28.30 -14.13 10.51
N VAL A 80 -28.73 -15.32 10.07
CA VAL A 80 -27.80 -16.41 9.71
C VAL A 80 -26.96 -16.01 8.48
N LEU A 81 -27.55 -15.32 7.52
CA LEU A 81 -26.84 -14.85 6.34
C LEU A 81 -25.80 -13.80 6.71
N ASP A 82 -26.17 -12.81 7.53
CA ASP A 82 -25.27 -11.71 7.91
C ASP A 82 -24.12 -12.22 8.78
N PHE A 83 -24.38 -13.17 9.68
CA PHE A 83 -23.33 -13.88 10.41
C PHE A 83 -22.35 -14.59 9.46
N GLY A 84 -22.85 -15.33 8.46
CA GLY A 84 -22.01 -16.00 7.46
C GLY A 84 -21.18 -15.02 6.63
N LEU A 85 -21.76 -13.88 6.24
CA LEU A 85 -21.06 -12.83 5.53
C LEU A 85 -20.00 -12.14 6.40
N ALA A 86 -20.32 -11.85 7.67
CA ALA A 86 -19.38 -11.26 8.62
C ALA A 86 -18.19 -12.19 8.90
N PHE A 87 -18.43 -13.52 8.94
CA PHE A 87 -17.35 -14.50 9.06
C PHE A 87 -16.36 -14.41 7.89
N PHE A 88 -16.86 -14.41 6.64
CA PHE A 88 -15.99 -14.27 5.47
C PHE A 88 -15.32 -12.88 5.40
N ASN A 89 -16.03 -11.81 5.78
CA ASN A 89 -15.47 -10.48 5.87
C ASN A 89 -14.30 -10.43 6.87
N THR A 90 -14.43 -11.08 8.02
CA THR A 90 -13.36 -11.18 9.02
C THR A 90 -12.13 -11.89 8.44
N GLN A 91 -12.31 -13.00 7.71
CA GLN A 91 -11.20 -13.68 7.03
C GLN A 91 -10.53 -12.78 5.98
N GLN A 92 -11.32 -12.11 5.14
CA GLN A 92 -10.78 -11.16 4.16
C GLN A 92 -10.04 -9.99 4.81
N SER A 93 -10.54 -9.47 5.92
CA SER A 93 -9.86 -8.40 6.66
C SER A 93 -8.56 -8.88 7.28
N GLN A 94 -8.47 -10.15 7.68
CA GLN A 94 -7.21 -10.76 8.09
C GLN A 94 -6.21 -10.84 6.94
N ASP A 95 -6.64 -11.28 5.77
CA ASP A 95 -5.78 -11.33 4.57
C ASP A 95 -5.31 -9.94 4.14
N ARG A 96 -6.21 -8.93 4.21
CA ARG A 96 -5.86 -7.53 3.95
C ARG A 96 -4.82 -7.01 4.96
N MET A 97 -4.94 -7.38 6.24
CA MET A 97 -3.93 -7.04 7.26
C MET A 97 -2.58 -7.67 6.92
N LEU A 98 -2.54 -8.96 6.58
CA LEU A 98 -1.32 -9.67 6.18
C LEU A 98 -0.71 -9.05 4.92
N LEU A 99 -1.55 -8.69 3.93
CA LEU A 99 -1.12 -7.99 2.72
C LEU A 99 -0.47 -6.64 3.05
N ARG A 100 -1.03 -5.85 3.99
CA ARG A 100 -0.41 -4.60 4.46
C ARG A 100 0.93 -4.85 5.13
N GLN A 101 1.06 -5.90 5.94
CA GLN A 101 2.34 -6.29 6.55
C GLN A 101 3.42 -6.62 5.51
N GLN A 102 3.07 -7.35 4.46
CA GLN A 102 4.03 -7.63 3.38
C GLN A 102 4.43 -6.37 2.62
N ARG A 103 3.50 -5.45 2.40
CA ARG A 103 3.81 -4.14 1.80
C ARG A 103 4.74 -3.30 2.69
N THR A 104 4.53 -3.29 3.99
CA THR A 104 5.43 -2.63 4.94
C THR A 104 6.84 -3.22 4.86
N ARG A 105 6.97 -4.56 4.87
CA ARG A 105 8.27 -5.24 4.71
C ARG A 105 8.96 -4.91 3.39
N ARG A 106 8.22 -4.86 2.30
CA ARG A 106 8.73 -4.46 1.00
C ARG A 106 9.22 -3.01 1.01
N ALA A 107 8.45 -2.11 1.60
CA ALA A 107 8.83 -0.71 1.75
C ALA A 107 10.10 -0.55 2.61
N GLU A 108 10.23 -1.32 3.70
CA GLU A 108 11.45 -1.37 4.52
C GLU A 108 12.67 -1.85 3.72
N GLN A 109 12.53 -2.94 2.97
CA GLN A 109 13.62 -3.47 2.14
C GLN A 109 14.05 -2.48 1.07
N ASN A 110 13.09 -1.85 0.38
CA ASN A 110 13.38 -0.82 -0.63
C ASN A 110 14.05 0.40 -0.01
N LEU A 111 13.55 0.88 1.14
CA LEU A 111 14.16 2.01 1.85
C LEU A 111 15.60 1.73 2.27
N VAL A 112 15.89 0.52 2.77
CA VAL A 112 17.28 0.12 3.12
C VAL A 112 18.14 0.11 1.88
N LEU A 113 17.68 -0.51 0.79
CA LEU A 113 18.42 -0.57 -0.48
C LEU A 113 18.72 0.82 -1.04
N ASP A 114 17.70 1.68 -1.08
CA ASP A 114 17.83 3.06 -1.59
C ASP A 114 18.75 3.88 -0.69
N THR A 115 18.64 3.75 0.63
CA THR A 115 19.53 4.43 1.58
C THR A 115 20.98 4.02 1.39
N VAL A 116 21.26 2.73 1.23
CA VAL A 116 22.61 2.20 0.98
C VAL A 116 23.15 2.72 -0.36
N ARG A 117 22.33 2.66 -1.42
CA ARG A 117 22.71 3.18 -2.73
C ARG A 117 23.08 4.65 -2.68
N VAL A 118 22.21 5.48 -2.10
CA VAL A 118 22.43 6.94 -2.02
C VAL A 118 23.57 7.28 -1.08
N TYR A 119 23.76 6.51 0.00
CA TYR A 119 24.92 6.66 0.90
C TYR A 119 26.25 6.53 0.13
N PHE A 120 26.41 5.46 -0.66
CA PHE A 120 27.60 5.28 -1.49
C PHE A 120 27.75 6.37 -2.57
N GLN A 121 26.67 6.84 -3.14
CA GLN A 121 26.69 7.97 -4.08
C GLN A 121 27.19 9.25 -3.42
N VAL A 122 26.71 9.58 -2.22
CA VAL A 122 27.17 10.75 -1.44
C VAL A 122 28.65 10.59 -1.07
N ALA A 123 29.07 9.42 -0.58
CA ALA A 123 30.46 9.15 -0.21
C ALA A 123 31.39 9.32 -1.41
N ALA A 124 31.04 8.73 -2.56
CA ALA A 124 31.81 8.86 -3.79
C ALA A 124 31.89 10.30 -4.30
N ALA A 125 30.75 11.00 -4.31
CA ALA A 125 30.70 12.41 -4.72
C ALA A 125 31.45 13.33 -3.77
N GLN A 126 31.39 13.09 -2.45
CA GLN A 126 32.15 13.85 -1.43
C GLN A 126 33.66 13.68 -1.66
N ARG A 127 34.16 12.47 -1.89
CA ARG A 127 35.58 12.20 -2.21
C ARG A 127 35.97 12.88 -3.53
N ALA A 128 35.12 12.78 -4.56
CA ALA A 128 35.37 13.42 -5.86
C ALA A 128 35.46 14.96 -5.73
N ILE A 129 34.61 15.61 -4.95
CA ILE A 129 34.63 17.06 -4.74
C ILE A 129 35.90 17.52 -4.02
N ASN A 130 36.37 16.77 -3.02
CA ASN A 130 37.61 17.10 -2.31
C ASN A 130 38.84 17.11 -3.25
N VAL A 131 38.86 16.23 -4.26
CA VAL A 131 39.88 16.22 -5.31
C VAL A 131 39.59 17.28 -6.37
N ALA A 132 38.34 17.39 -6.79
CA ALA A 132 37.87 18.29 -7.84
C ALA A 132 38.05 19.76 -7.50
N GLY A 133 37.84 20.16 -6.23
CA GLY A 133 37.97 21.54 -5.80
C GLY A 133 39.38 22.11 -6.03
N LYS A 134 40.42 21.35 -5.67
CA LYS A 134 41.81 21.71 -5.92
C LYS A 134 42.14 21.79 -7.41
N LEU A 135 41.67 20.78 -8.15
CA LEU A 135 41.92 20.69 -9.59
C LEU A 135 41.20 21.80 -10.37
N LEU A 136 40.03 22.23 -9.91
CA LEU A 136 39.28 23.34 -10.54
C LEU A 136 40.05 24.66 -10.41
N GLU A 137 40.62 24.94 -9.24
CA GLU A 137 41.43 26.12 -9.01
C GLU A 137 42.68 26.11 -9.86
N GLU A 138 43.39 25.00 -9.96
CA GLU A 138 44.54 24.84 -10.86
C GLU A 138 44.15 24.99 -12.35
N CYS A 139 43.02 24.44 -12.77
CA CYS A 139 42.52 24.63 -14.13
C CYS A 139 42.23 26.09 -14.47
N ARG A 140 41.63 26.86 -13.54
CA ARG A 140 41.36 28.27 -13.76
C ARG A 140 42.64 29.09 -13.89
N ASN A 141 43.59 28.83 -13.03
CA ASN A 141 44.89 29.51 -13.08
C ASN A 141 45.65 29.21 -14.41
N ARG A 142 45.60 27.97 -14.87
CA ARG A 142 46.22 27.57 -16.14
C ARG A 142 45.46 28.14 -17.36
N TYR A 143 44.14 28.21 -17.29
CA TYR A 143 43.33 28.85 -18.33
C TYR A 143 43.77 30.29 -18.60
N GLU A 144 43.85 31.09 -17.53
CA GLU A 144 44.29 32.51 -17.61
C GLU A 144 45.71 32.60 -18.20
N LEU A 145 46.62 31.72 -17.80
CA LEU A 145 47.98 31.69 -18.32
C LEU A 145 48.02 31.36 -19.83
N ILE A 146 47.25 30.37 -20.30
CA ILE A 146 47.21 29.98 -21.70
C ILE A 146 46.59 31.06 -22.56
N GLU A 147 45.58 31.76 -22.07
CA GLU A 147 44.98 32.92 -22.76
C GLU A 147 45.99 34.03 -22.94
N GLN A 148 46.76 34.41 -21.89
CA GLN A 148 47.85 35.38 -21.93
C GLN A 148 48.97 34.97 -22.88
N MET A 149 49.36 33.69 -22.91
CA MET A 149 50.35 33.14 -23.85
C MET A 149 49.88 33.18 -25.31
N GLY A 150 48.58 32.99 -25.56
CA GLY A 150 47.94 33.12 -26.85
C GLY A 150 47.98 34.56 -27.37
N ASP A 151 47.59 35.50 -26.48
CA ASP A 151 47.55 36.93 -26.78
C ASP A 151 48.96 37.52 -27.01
N SER A 152 49.93 37.00 -26.28
CA SER A 152 51.36 37.41 -26.41
C SER A 152 52.06 36.79 -27.61
N GLY A 153 51.40 35.87 -28.37
CA GLY A 153 51.94 35.19 -29.54
C GLY A 153 53.01 34.10 -29.22
N GLN A 154 53.09 33.68 -27.95
CA GLN A 154 54.02 32.61 -27.52
C GLN A 154 53.56 31.26 -27.98
N ILE A 155 52.24 31.05 -28.14
CA ILE A 155 51.64 29.84 -28.69
C ILE A 155 50.68 30.19 -29.86
N THR A 156 50.50 29.28 -30.80
CA THR A 156 49.56 29.54 -31.89
C THR A 156 48.12 29.61 -31.38
N PRO A 157 47.29 30.52 -31.92
CA PRO A 157 45.90 30.66 -31.46
C PRO A 157 45.09 29.40 -31.51
N PHE A 158 45.37 28.52 -32.47
CA PHE A 158 44.70 27.22 -32.60
C PHE A 158 45.05 26.29 -31.41
N ARG A 159 46.34 26.26 -31.01
CA ARG A 159 46.79 25.44 -29.89
C ARG A 159 46.26 26.00 -28.55
N ALA A 160 46.24 27.31 -28.36
CA ALA A 160 45.62 27.96 -27.24
C ALA A 160 44.14 27.59 -27.09
N PHE A 161 43.40 27.64 -28.20
CA PHE A 161 41.99 27.27 -28.23
C PHE A 161 41.75 25.79 -27.85
N ASP A 162 42.55 24.86 -28.36
CA ASP A 162 42.40 23.43 -28.09
C ASP A 162 42.68 23.11 -26.63
N GLU A 163 43.72 23.68 -26.02
CA GLU A 163 44.03 23.55 -24.57
C GLU A 163 42.93 24.16 -23.71
N VAL A 164 42.45 25.36 -24.03
CA VAL A 164 41.35 26.03 -23.34
C VAL A 164 40.09 25.19 -23.39
N LYS A 165 39.77 24.61 -24.53
CA LYS A 165 38.61 23.73 -24.67
C LYS A 165 38.69 22.52 -23.74
N GLN A 166 39.85 21.90 -23.58
CA GLN A 166 40.04 20.77 -22.68
C GLN A 166 39.80 21.17 -21.22
N PHE A 167 40.30 22.35 -20.80
CA PHE A 167 40.06 22.85 -19.44
C PHE A 167 38.59 23.19 -19.18
N VAL A 168 37.91 23.81 -20.13
CA VAL A 168 36.48 24.10 -20.02
C VAL A 168 35.64 22.82 -19.93
N GLU A 169 35.98 21.79 -20.70
CA GLU A 169 35.33 20.48 -20.59
C GLU A 169 35.57 19.82 -19.23
N MET A 170 36.77 19.96 -18.67
CA MET A 170 37.08 19.48 -17.33
C MET A 170 36.28 20.26 -16.27
N GLU A 171 36.26 21.58 -16.32
CA GLU A 171 35.46 22.43 -15.43
C GLU A 171 33.98 22.03 -15.45
N LYS A 172 33.42 21.81 -16.64
CA LYS A 172 32.06 21.32 -16.81
C LYS A 172 31.81 19.96 -16.13
N ARG A 173 32.75 19.03 -16.24
CA ARG A 173 32.67 17.72 -15.54
C ARG A 173 32.69 17.89 -14.03
N LEU A 174 33.60 18.73 -13.53
CA LEU A 174 33.73 19.00 -12.08
C LEU A 174 32.47 19.66 -11.50
N THR A 175 31.91 20.63 -12.23
CA THR A 175 30.63 21.25 -11.85
C THR A 175 29.47 20.24 -11.81
N ASN A 176 29.47 19.26 -12.71
CA ASN A 176 28.48 18.15 -12.66
C ASN A 176 28.65 17.28 -11.42
N TYR A 177 29.86 17.01 -10.94
CA TYR A 177 30.10 16.28 -9.69
C TYR A 177 29.57 17.05 -8.48
N ILE A 178 29.77 18.37 -8.42
CA ILE A 178 29.23 19.21 -7.35
C ILE A 178 27.72 19.13 -7.30
N ARG A 179 27.05 19.28 -8.46
CA ARG A 179 25.60 19.17 -8.57
C ARG A 179 25.10 17.77 -8.17
N SER A 180 25.81 16.72 -8.58
CA SER A 180 25.49 15.34 -8.22
C SER A 180 25.57 15.11 -6.72
N TYR A 181 26.57 15.68 -6.06
CA TYR A 181 26.71 15.63 -4.60
C TYR A 181 25.54 16.32 -3.88
N GLU A 182 25.20 17.54 -4.28
CA GLU A 182 24.08 18.27 -3.69
C GLU A 182 22.77 17.50 -3.82
N ASN A 183 22.48 16.98 -5.01
CA ASN A 183 21.28 16.16 -5.26
C ASN A 183 21.26 14.89 -4.41
N SER A 184 22.38 14.16 -4.34
CA SER A 184 22.48 12.94 -3.54
C SER A 184 22.35 13.24 -2.03
N CYS A 185 22.88 14.36 -1.57
CA CYS A 185 22.69 14.81 -0.17
C CYS A 185 21.23 15.11 0.15
N VAL A 186 20.49 15.77 -0.76
CA VAL A 186 19.06 16.05 -0.59
C VAL A 186 18.27 14.74 -0.57
N GLU A 187 18.57 13.80 -1.49
CA GLU A 187 17.93 12.49 -1.54
C GLU A 187 18.19 11.70 -0.25
N LEU A 188 19.44 11.68 0.25
CA LEU A 188 19.79 11.00 1.51
C LEU A 188 19.04 11.60 2.72
N ARG A 189 18.94 12.94 2.79
CA ARG A 189 18.16 13.60 3.84
C ARG A 189 16.70 13.19 3.82
N SER A 190 16.11 13.14 2.64
CA SER A 190 14.72 12.71 2.44
C SER A 190 14.50 11.28 2.91
N LEU A 191 15.36 10.34 2.48
CA LEU A 191 15.28 8.93 2.88
C LEU A 191 15.44 8.73 4.39
N LEU A 192 16.31 9.52 5.03
CA LEU A 192 16.53 9.46 6.48
C LEU A 192 15.48 10.23 7.29
N GLY A 193 14.61 10.99 6.63
CA GLY A 193 13.60 11.83 7.28
C GLY A 193 14.18 13.05 7.98
N PHE A 194 15.31 13.59 7.48
CA PHE A 194 15.88 14.84 7.96
C PHE A 194 15.33 16.04 7.20
N TYR A 195 15.44 17.22 7.80
CA TYR A 195 15.10 18.46 7.11
C TYR A 195 16.04 18.69 5.90
N PRO A 196 15.54 19.30 4.81
CA PRO A 196 16.33 19.52 3.60
C PRO A 196 17.64 20.28 3.82
N ASN A 197 17.69 21.16 4.83
CA ASN A 197 18.86 21.98 5.16
C ASN A 197 19.82 21.36 6.18
N ALA A 198 19.56 20.13 6.64
CA ALA A 198 20.44 19.47 7.61
C ALA A 198 21.83 19.21 6.97
N VAL A 199 22.89 19.56 7.68
CA VAL A 199 24.26 19.25 7.22
C VAL A 199 24.55 17.79 7.48
N ILE A 200 24.76 17.03 6.39
CA ILE A 200 25.14 15.61 6.46
C ILE A 200 26.59 15.50 5.95
N ARG A 201 27.42 14.84 6.72
CA ARG A 201 28.73 14.33 6.28
C ARG A 201 28.72 12.83 6.41
N VAL A 202 29.18 12.16 5.38
CA VAL A 202 29.23 10.71 5.28
C VAL A 202 30.68 10.28 5.45
N ASP A 203 30.89 9.16 6.12
CA ASP A 203 32.22 8.53 6.18
C ASP A 203 32.52 7.90 4.82
N ASP A 204 33.56 8.40 4.14
CA ASP A 204 33.98 7.93 2.82
C ASP A 204 35.02 6.79 2.90
N SER A 205 35.51 6.42 4.10
CA SER A 205 36.43 5.30 4.30
C SER A 205 35.85 3.95 3.86
N VAL A 206 34.50 3.83 3.84
CA VAL A 206 33.77 2.66 3.36
C VAL A 206 34.06 2.36 1.88
N LEU A 207 34.50 3.37 1.09
CA LEU A 207 34.88 3.16 -0.31
C LEU A 207 36.22 2.43 -0.50
N ASP A 208 37.03 2.37 0.54
CA ASP A 208 38.36 1.71 0.48
C ASP A 208 38.27 0.19 0.68
N THR A 209 37.17 -0.28 1.24
CA THR A 209 36.89 -1.68 1.50
C THR A 209 35.70 -2.15 0.70
N VAL A 210 35.91 -2.79 -0.45
CA VAL A 210 34.84 -3.46 -1.19
C VAL A 210 34.62 -4.84 -0.57
N PRO A 211 33.46 -5.09 0.06
CA PRO A 211 33.20 -6.39 0.64
C PRO A 211 33.07 -7.46 -0.46
N GLU A 212 33.83 -8.54 -0.29
CA GLU A 212 33.68 -9.71 -1.14
C GLU A 212 32.58 -10.60 -0.58
N PHE A 213 31.59 -10.91 -1.40
CA PHE A 213 30.53 -11.83 -1.08
C PHE A 213 30.60 -13.04 -2.00
N ASP A 214 30.59 -14.23 -1.41
CA ASP A 214 30.33 -15.46 -2.13
C ASP A 214 28.82 -15.63 -2.30
N PHE A 215 28.37 -15.60 -3.54
CA PHE A 215 26.97 -15.83 -3.87
C PHE A 215 26.75 -17.31 -4.13
N PRO A 216 25.64 -17.89 -3.63
CA PRO A 216 25.27 -19.24 -3.95
C PRO A 216 24.96 -19.40 -5.45
N GLU A 217 24.80 -20.64 -5.88
CA GLU A 217 24.40 -20.93 -7.25
C GLU A 217 23.09 -20.22 -7.64
N MET A 218 22.97 -19.88 -8.92
CA MET A 218 21.83 -19.10 -9.45
C MET A 218 20.48 -19.72 -9.09
N GLU A 219 20.36 -21.03 -9.22
CA GLU A 219 19.12 -21.75 -8.92
C GLU A 219 18.72 -21.62 -7.45
N LEU A 220 19.69 -21.68 -6.54
CA LEU A 220 19.42 -21.49 -5.11
C LEU A 220 19.02 -20.05 -4.79
N MET A 221 19.62 -19.05 -5.45
CA MET A 221 19.22 -17.66 -5.31
C MET A 221 17.79 -17.44 -5.78
N GLU A 222 17.39 -18.03 -6.90
CA GLU A 222 16.01 -17.97 -7.42
C GLU A 222 15.03 -18.64 -6.45
N GLN A 223 15.34 -19.81 -5.92
CA GLN A 223 14.51 -20.50 -4.92
C GLN A 223 14.33 -19.66 -3.65
N ILE A 224 15.41 -19.09 -3.12
CA ILE A 224 15.35 -18.22 -1.94
C ILE A 224 14.46 -16.98 -2.24
N ALA A 225 14.62 -16.38 -3.42
CA ALA A 225 13.82 -15.24 -3.83
C ALA A 225 12.33 -15.60 -3.91
N LEU A 226 11.98 -16.73 -4.53
CA LEU A 226 10.61 -17.20 -4.60
C LEU A 226 9.98 -17.49 -3.22
N MET A 227 10.79 -17.94 -2.24
CA MET A 227 10.30 -18.20 -0.88
C MET A 227 10.24 -16.97 0.02
N LYS A 228 11.04 -15.93 -0.24
CA LYS A 228 11.24 -14.82 0.72
C LYS A 228 10.72 -13.47 0.25
N ARG A 229 10.44 -13.30 -1.04
CA ARG A 229 9.98 -12.02 -1.59
C ARG A 229 8.56 -11.68 -1.17
N PRO A 230 8.34 -10.51 -0.55
CA PRO A 230 7.02 -10.07 -0.08
C PRO A 230 5.98 -9.96 -1.21
N GLU A 231 6.42 -9.63 -2.43
CA GLU A 231 5.56 -9.45 -3.60
C GLU A 231 4.76 -10.71 -3.96
N LEU A 232 5.33 -11.89 -3.75
CA LEU A 232 4.65 -13.16 -4.02
C LEU A 232 3.57 -13.44 -2.97
N TYR A 233 3.85 -13.12 -1.71
CA TYR A 233 2.85 -13.20 -0.65
C TYR A 233 1.70 -12.21 -0.86
N GLU A 234 1.97 -11.00 -1.38
CA GLU A 234 0.93 -10.03 -1.71
C GLU A 234 -0.07 -10.59 -2.73
N VAL A 235 0.42 -11.21 -3.81
CA VAL A 235 -0.44 -11.78 -4.85
C VAL A 235 -1.21 -12.99 -4.33
N ASP A 236 -0.60 -13.83 -3.50
CA ASP A 236 -1.26 -15.00 -2.90
C ASP A 236 -2.40 -14.57 -1.95
N MET A 237 -2.17 -13.58 -1.09
CA MET A 237 -3.22 -13.01 -0.24
C MET A 237 -4.36 -12.39 -1.07
N GLN A 238 -4.05 -11.70 -2.17
CA GLN A 238 -5.06 -11.15 -3.06
C GLN A 238 -5.91 -12.24 -3.72
N LYS A 239 -5.29 -13.33 -4.17
CA LYS A 239 -5.98 -14.51 -4.70
C LYS A 239 -6.93 -15.09 -3.65
N HIS A 240 -6.47 -15.25 -2.40
CA HIS A 240 -7.28 -15.79 -1.31
C HIS A 240 -8.48 -14.89 -0.99
N ILE A 241 -8.31 -13.56 -0.98
CA ILE A 241 -9.42 -12.58 -0.83
C ILE A 241 -10.48 -12.81 -1.91
N ASN A 242 -10.09 -13.01 -3.16
CA ASN A 242 -11.03 -13.25 -4.27
C ASN A 242 -11.74 -14.61 -4.15
N VAL A 243 -11.05 -15.66 -3.68
CA VAL A 243 -11.68 -16.96 -3.35
C VAL A 243 -12.75 -16.78 -2.26
N LEU A 244 -12.48 -15.98 -1.23
CA LEU A 244 -13.46 -15.68 -0.19
C LEU A 244 -14.66 -14.88 -0.73
N GLU A 245 -14.45 -13.97 -1.72
CA GLU A 245 -15.56 -13.28 -2.41
C GLU A 245 -16.44 -14.26 -3.20
N CYS A 246 -15.86 -15.29 -3.85
CA CYS A 246 -16.65 -16.36 -4.47
C CYS A 246 -17.52 -17.07 -3.42
N ARG A 247 -16.95 -17.46 -2.27
CA ARG A 247 -17.68 -18.13 -1.18
C ARG A 247 -18.79 -17.27 -0.60
N LYS A 248 -18.53 -15.97 -0.37
CA LYS A 248 -19.56 -15.00 0.05
C LYS A 248 -20.72 -14.93 -0.93
N THR A 249 -20.40 -14.87 -2.21
CA THR A 249 -21.42 -14.80 -3.27
C THR A 249 -22.28 -16.07 -3.31
N LEU A 250 -21.69 -17.25 -3.06
CA LEU A 250 -22.44 -18.50 -2.91
C LEU A 250 -23.40 -18.43 -1.72
N VAL A 251 -22.94 -17.95 -0.57
CA VAL A 251 -23.80 -17.79 0.62
C VAL A 251 -24.95 -16.82 0.37
N MET A 252 -24.74 -15.75 -0.41
CA MET A 252 -25.78 -14.82 -0.81
C MET A 252 -26.87 -15.42 -1.72
N MET A 253 -26.66 -16.62 -2.27
CA MET A 253 -27.68 -17.35 -3.05
C MET A 253 -28.70 -18.07 -2.16
N PHE A 254 -28.48 -18.13 -0.85
CA PHE A 254 -29.43 -18.73 0.09
C PHE A 254 -30.37 -17.69 0.69
N PRO A 255 -31.58 -18.08 1.13
CA PRO A 255 -32.49 -17.19 1.81
C PRO A 255 -31.90 -16.70 3.14
N ASN A 256 -32.18 -15.43 3.47
CA ASN A 256 -31.84 -14.91 4.78
C ASN A 256 -32.86 -15.42 5.82
N VAL A 257 -32.36 -16.04 6.88
CA VAL A 257 -33.14 -16.49 8.02
C VAL A 257 -32.76 -15.62 9.22
N ARG A 258 -33.71 -14.83 9.70
CA ARG A 258 -33.57 -13.99 10.88
C ARG A 258 -34.34 -14.59 12.05
N MET A 259 -33.67 -14.88 13.13
CA MET A 259 -34.25 -15.20 14.44
C MET A 259 -34.26 -13.93 15.28
N PHE A 260 -35.38 -13.67 15.95
CA PHE A 260 -35.52 -12.44 16.72
C PHE A 260 -36.27 -12.69 18.05
N VAL A 261 -35.95 -11.86 19.03
CA VAL A 261 -36.64 -11.76 20.30
C VAL A 261 -36.93 -10.29 20.54
N ASP A 262 -38.21 -9.92 20.48
CA ASP A 262 -38.67 -8.57 20.66
C ASP A 262 -39.32 -8.39 22.03
N PHE A 263 -38.96 -7.34 22.73
CA PHE A 263 -39.69 -6.84 23.88
C PHE A 263 -40.39 -5.56 23.50
N THR A 264 -41.71 -5.52 23.66
CA THR A 264 -42.53 -4.34 23.37
C THR A 264 -43.21 -3.84 24.63
N ASN A 265 -43.13 -2.52 24.83
CA ASN A 265 -43.94 -1.79 25.81
C ASN A 265 -44.70 -0.70 25.09
N SER A 266 -46.05 -0.66 25.28
CA SER A 266 -46.94 0.32 24.68
C SER A 266 -47.80 1.01 25.73
N ASN A 267 -47.98 2.30 25.61
CA ASN A 267 -48.89 3.09 26.42
C ASN A 267 -50.35 3.09 25.91
N ASN A 268 -50.68 2.28 24.87
CA ASN A 268 -52.03 2.21 24.32
C ASN A 268 -53.00 1.62 25.35
N SER A 269 -53.99 2.43 25.82
CA SER A 269 -54.95 2.06 26.85
C SER A 269 -55.92 0.94 26.46
N PHE A 270 -56.02 0.64 25.14
CA PHE A 270 -56.90 -0.42 24.62
C PHE A 270 -56.24 -1.81 24.64
N LEU A 271 -54.95 -1.91 25.00
CA LEU A 271 -54.27 -3.19 25.16
C LEU A 271 -54.49 -3.79 26.54
N TYR A 272 -54.88 -5.06 26.59
CA TYR A 272 -55.05 -5.77 27.86
C TYR A 272 -53.72 -5.88 28.65
N HIS A 273 -52.61 -6.16 27.92
CA HIS A 273 -51.26 -6.10 28.46
C HIS A 273 -50.45 -5.05 27.69
N SER A 274 -49.88 -4.11 28.40
CA SER A 274 -49.04 -3.06 27.82
C SER A 274 -47.63 -3.54 27.45
N THR A 275 -47.23 -4.71 27.96
CA THR A 275 -45.89 -5.29 27.74
C THR A 275 -46.01 -6.73 27.31
N TRP A 276 -45.20 -7.13 26.31
CA TRP A 276 -45.12 -8.51 25.86
C TRP A 276 -43.76 -8.84 25.25
N TRP A 277 -43.47 -10.12 25.17
CA TRP A 277 -42.33 -10.67 24.44
C TRP A 277 -42.82 -11.42 23.20
N GLU A 278 -42.10 -11.24 22.11
CA GLU A 278 -42.35 -11.95 20.87
C GLU A 278 -41.04 -12.67 20.43
N LEU A 279 -41.14 -13.97 20.18
CA LEU A 279 -40.07 -14.78 19.63
C LEU A 279 -40.49 -15.25 18.25
N GLY A 280 -39.64 -15.06 17.24
CA GLY A 280 -39.98 -15.44 15.89
C GLY A 280 -38.79 -15.81 15.02
N ILE A 281 -39.12 -16.49 13.92
CA ILE A 281 -38.21 -16.78 12.82
C ILE A 281 -38.81 -16.23 11.55
N ARG A 282 -38.06 -15.40 10.85
CA ARG A 282 -38.46 -14.81 9.56
C ARG A 282 -37.48 -15.21 8.50
N ALA A 283 -37.98 -15.86 7.42
CA ALA A 283 -37.20 -16.18 6.23
C ALA A 283 -37.64 -15.26 5.09
N ALA A 284 -36.69 -14.65 4.40
CA ALA A 284 -36.94 -13.80 3.25
C ALA A 284 -35.94 -14.11 2.13
N TYR A 285 -36.41 -14.17 0.91
CA TYR A 285 -35.57 -14.39 -0.26
C TYR A 285 -36.04 -13.57 -1.46
N ASN A 286 -35.09 -12.90 -2.12
CA ASN A 286 -35.36 -12.17 -3.35
C ASN A 286 -34.94 -12.96 -4.58
N LEU A 287 -35.87 -13.72 -5.15
CA LEU A 287 -35.62 -14.59 -6.32
C LEU A 287 -35.08 -13.83 -7.54
N LEU A 288 -35.47 -12.55 -7.73
CA LEU A 288 -34.99 -11.73 -8.85
C LEU A 288 -33.53 -11.33 -8.75
N LYS A 289 -32.90 -11.45 -7.57
CA LYS A 289 -31.48 -11.24 -7.38
C LYS A 289 -30.61 -12.46 -7.69
N LEU A 290 -31.20 -13.64 -7.84
CA LEU A 290 -30.45 -14.87 -8.10
C LEU A 290 -29.59 -14.81 -9.38
N PRO A 291 -30.08 -14.34 -10.54
CA PRO A 291 -29.25 -14.19 -11.74
C PRO A 291 -28.06 -13.24 -11.51
N GLN A 292 -28.26 -12.17 -10.73
CA GLN A 292 -27.21 -11.23 -10.38
C GLN A 292 -26.12 -11.90 -9.53
N HIS A 293 -26.48 -12.73 -8.56
CA HIS A 293 -25.51 -13.46 -7.73
C HIS A 293 -24.74 -14.50 -8.56
N ILE A 294 -25.39 -15.18 -9.50
CA ILE A 294 -24.71 -16.11 -10.41
C ILE A 294 -23.70 -15.39 -11.29
N ALA A 295 -24.07 -14.25 -11.89
CA ALA A 295 -23.14 -13.47 -12.71
C ALA A 295 -21.97 -12.92 -11.88
N ARG A 296 -22.24 -12.49 -10.63
CA ARG A 296 -21.19 -12.04 -9.70
C ARG A 296 -20.24 -13.17 -9.32
N TYR A 297 -20.76 -14.38 -9.07
CA TYR A 297 -19.92 -15.53 -8.80
C TYR A 297 -19.00 -15.86 -9.97
N GLN A 298 -19.53 -15.84 -11.21
CA GLN A 298 -18.73 -16.06 -12.42
C GLN A 298 -17.63 -15.01 -12.58
N ALA A 299 -17.96 -13.74 -12.29
CA ALA A 299 -16.98 -12.66 -12.33
C ALA A 299 -15.84 -12.85 -11.30
N TYR A 300 -16.17 -13.22 -10.07
CA TYR A 300 -15.14 -13.52 -9.06
C TYR A 300 -14.34 -14.77 -9.36
N SER A 301 -14.96 -15.81 -9.95
CA SER A 301 -14.24 -17.00 -10.42
C SER A 301 -13.21 -16.64 -11.49
N ALA A 302 -13.59 -15.84 -12.49
CA ALA A 302 -12.65 -15.35 -13.50
C ALA A 302 -11.55 -14.44 -12.88
N GLN A 303 -11.88 -13.69 -11.82
CA GLN A 303 -10.89 -12.92 -11.08
C GLN A 303 -9.86 -13.81 -10.38
N VAL A 304 -10.27 -14.95 -9.81
CA VAL A 304 -9.34 -15.93 -9.20
C VAL A 304 -8.39 -16.49 -10.26
N ASP A 305 -8.88 -16.83 -11.45
CA ASP A 305 -8.05 -17.33 -12.55
C ASP A 305 -7.04 -16.25 -13.01
N ALA A 306 -7.48 -14.99 -13.05
CA ALA A 306 -6.60 -13.86 -13.37
C ALA A 306 -5.50 -13.65 -12.31
N GLU A 307 -5.82 -13.80 -11.01
CA GLU A 307 -4.82 -13.71 -9.94
C GLU A 307 -3.83 -14.88 -9.96
N GLU A 308 -4.27 -16.06 -10.37
CA GLU A 308 -3.38 -17.20 -10.59
C GLU A 308 -2.37 -16.92 -11.70
N ALA A 309 -2.81 -16.38 -12.83
CA ALA A 309 -1.92 -15.95 -13.91
C ALA A 309 -0.94 -14.86 -13.44
N ARG A 310 -1.40 -13.91 -12.60
CA ARG A 310 -0.52 -12.90 -11.98
C ARG A 310 0.54 -13.52 -11.08
N THR A 311 0.20 -14.54 -10.31
CA THR A 311 1.17 -15.25 -9.46
C THR A 311 2.32 -15.81 -10.28
N TYR A 312 2.02 -16.48 -11.41
CA TYR A 312 3.06 -16.97 -12.32
C TYR A 312 3.88 -15.84 -12.96
N ALA A 313 3.20 -14.79 -13.43
CA ALA A 313 3.90 -13.63 -14.01
C ALA A 313 4.84 -12.96 -12.99
N GLN A 314 4.38 -12.81 -11.75
CA GLN A 314 5.19 -12.23 -10.67
C GLN A 314 6.38 -13.13 -10.30
N ALA A 315 6.19 -14.46 -10.27
CA ALA A 315 7.30 -15.39 -10.03
C ALA A 315 8.38 -15.29 -11.11
N ILE A 316 7.97 -15.23 -12.39
CA ILE A 316 8.91 -15.04 -13.51
C ILE A 316 9.62 -13.69 -13.39
N ALA A 317 8.90 -12.62 -13.04
CA ALA A 317 9.49 -11.29 -12.86
C ALA A 317 10.54 -11.27 -11.72
N VAL A 318 10.27 -11.96 -10.61
CA VAL A 318 11.22 -12.09 -9.49
C VAL A 318 12.47 -12.85 -9.92
N MET A 319 12.35 -13.98 -10.62
CA MET A 319 13.50 -14.72 -11.14
C MET A 319 14.32 -13.88 -12.12
N ALA A 320 13.66 -13.16 -13.04
CA ALA A 320 14.34 -12.25 -13.97
C ALA A 320 15.11 -11.14 -13.23
N GLN A 321 14.53 -10.54 -12.18
CA GLN A 321 15.21 -9.53 -11.36
C GLN A 321 16.46 -10.09 -10.70
N VAL A 322 16.44 -11.32 -10.18
CA VAL A 322 17.61 -11.98 -9.59
C VAL A 322 18.72 -12.15 -10.63
N ARG A 323 18.40 -12.66 -11.82
CA ARG A 323 19.36 -12.85 -12.91
C ARG A 323 19.97 -11.53 -13.39
N ILE A 324 19.13 -10.50 -13.58
CA ILE A 324 19.60 -9.17 -13.99
C ILE A 324 20.50 -8.56 -12.92
N ALA A 325 20.13 -8.66 -11.64
CA ALA A 325 20.94 -8.13 -10.54
C ALA A 325 22.30 -8.82 -10.46
N HIS A 326 22.35 -10.15 -10.60
CA HIS A 326 23.59 -10.93 -10.63
C HIS A 326 24.47 -10.56 -11.84
N ALA A 327 23.88 -10.48 -13.04
CA ALA A 327 24.61 -10.09 -14.25
C ALA A 327 25.22 -8.68 -14.12
N ASN A 328 24.45 -7.73 -13.58
CA ASN A 328 24.93 -6.36 -13.31
C ASN A 328 26.07 -6.35 -12.30
N LEU A 329 26.00 -7.18 -11.27
CA LEU A 329 27.06 -7.31 -10.28
C LEU A 329 28.37 -7.81 -10.90
N VAL A 330 28.30 -8.89 -11.70
CA VAL A 330 29.47 -9.45 -12.39
C VAL A 330 30.10 -8.42 -13.33
N ALA A 331 29.27 -7.76 -14.16
CA ALA A 331 29.71 -6.71 -15.08
C ALA A 331 30.35 -5.52 -14.34
N THR A 332 29.79 -5.11 -13.20
CA THR A 332 30.33 -4.01 -12.38
C THR A 332 31.68 -4.37 -11.74
N ARG A 333 31.83 -5.60 -11.27
CA ARG A 333 33.12 -6.10 -10.75
C ARG A 333 34.20 -6.11 -11.83
N GLU A 334 33.89 -6.57 -13.02
CA GLU A 334 34.83 -6.58 -14.15
C GLU A 334 35.23 -5.15 -14.53
N ARG A 335 34.25 -4.24 -14.62
CA ARG A 335 34.51 -2.82 -14.87
C ARG A 335 35.40 -2.19 -13.82
N LEU A 336 35.17 -2.48 -12.53
CA LEU A 336 36.04 -2.01 -11.44
C LEU A 336 37.47 -2.50 -11.60
N ASN A 337 37.69 -3.78 -11.97
CA ASN A 337 38.99 -4.35 -12.23
C ASN A 337 39.71 -3.68 -13.41
N ILE A 338 38.97 -3.34 -14.48
CA ILE A 338 39.51 -2.60 -15.63
C ILE A 338 39.92 -1.19 -15.21
N ASP A 339 39.02 -0.46 -14.53
CA ASP A 339 39.25 0.92 -14.08
C ASP A 339 40.47 0.98 -13.12
N THR A 340 40.62 0.00 -12.23
CA THR A 340 41.78 -0.11 -11.32
C THR A 340 43.10 -0.29 -12.10
N ARG A 341 43.12 -1.15 -13.13
CA ARG A 341 44.28 -1.33 -14.00
C ARG A 341 44.64 -0.07 -14.78
N VAL A 342 43.63 0.61 -15.33
CA VAL A 342 43.82 1.87 -16.04
C VAL A 342 44.37 2.94 -15.12
N ASN A 343 43.81 3.08 -13.91
CA ASN A 343 44.30 4.04 -12.92
C ASN A 343 45.75 3.77 -12.50
N ALA A 344 46.14 2.49 -12.28
CA ALA A 344 47.51 2.11 -12.01
C ALA A 344 48.45 2.48 -13.16
N ALA A 345 48.02 2.33 -14.43
CA ALA A 345 48.79 2.72 -15.58
C ALA A 345 49.01 4.23 -15.67
N TYR A 346 47.97 5.02 -15.38
CA TYR A 346 48.08 6.48 -15.32
C TYR A 346 49.04 6.95 -14.22
N ARG A 347 48.98 6.40 -13.03
CA ARG A 347 49.89 6.72 -11.92
C ARG A 347 51.35 6.43 -12.29
N LYS A 348 51.58 5.26 -12.88
CA LYS A 348 52.94 4.87 -13.35
C LYS A 348 53.49 5.79 -14.46
N ASN A 349 52.61 6.32 -15.33
CA ASN A 349 53.03 7.29 -16.34
C ASN A 349 53.28 8.67 -15.74
N LEU A 350 52.55 9.09 -14.73
CA LEU A 350 52.77 10.33 -14.01
C LEU A 350 54.11 10.34 -13.30
N GLU A 351 54.43 9.24 -12.54
CA GLU A 351 55.72 9.03 -11.87
C GLU A 351 56.94 9.05 -12.81
N LYS A 352 56.76 8.74 -14.11
CA LYS A 352 57.82 8.79 -15.11
C LYS A 352 57.95 10.16 -15.78
N ALA A 353 56.93 11.01 -15.64
CA ALA A 353 56.90 12.33 -16.24
C ALA A 353 57.38 13.43 -15.28
N GLU A 354 57.42 13.13 -13.98
CA GLU A 354 58.13 13.88 -12.93
C GLU A 354 59.60 13.51 -12.88
#